data_b9b3878a9681636d16b6e7387e452886
#
_entry.id   b9b3878a9681636d16b6e7387e452886
#
_cell.length_a   1.000
_cell.length_b   1.000
_cell.length_c   1.000
_cell.angle_alpha   90.00
_cell.angle_beta   90.00
_cell.angle_gamma   90.00
#
_symmetry.space_group_name_H-M   'P 1'
#
loop_
_entity.id
_entity.type
_entity.pdbx_description
1 polymer ?
#
loop_
_entity_poly.entity_id
_entity_poly.type
_entity_poly.pdbx_seq_one_letter_code
_entity_poly.pdbx_strand_id
1 'polypeptide(L)'
;MIVTTFGGQPDRSYSRLTAQASAMLAAERDERGKTPVLVIDEAHLLRYEQLETIRMLTNHNLNADSPLACLLIGQPTLRRTMKLAVLAALEQRTALRYAMPPMTSQETSSYISHHLKLAGRSDPLFSDDAATLIHTTSRGYPRAVNNLSLQALVAAFATGKNLVDEAAARAAVSEVVD
;
A
#
# COMPACT_ATOMS: atom_id res chain seq x y z
N MET A 1 0.43 -4.89 -20.32
CA MET A 1 -0.19 -3.72 -19.65
C MET A 1 0.48 -2.40 -20.04
N ILE A 2 1.77 -2.14 -19.81
CA ILE A 2 2.41 -0.82 -20.18
C ILE A 2 2.16 -0.46 -21.64
N VAL A 3 2.50 -1.36 -22.59
CA VAL A 3 2.36 -1.13 -24.03
C VAL A 3 0.91 -0.80 -24.42
N THR A 4 -0.06 -1.55 -23.88
CA THR A 4 -1.49 -1.31 -24.16
C THR A 4 -1.99 0.00 -23.57
N THR A 5 -1.49 0.42 -22.40
CA THR A 5 -1.85 1.69 -21.75
C THR A 5 -1.44 2.88 -22.62
N PHE A 6 -0.32 2.78 -23.31
CA PHE A 6 0.14 3.80 -24.25
C PHE A 6 -0.35 3.61 -25.71
N GLY A 7 -1.39 2.77 -25.91
CA GLY A 7 -2.05 2.58 -27.22
C GLY A 7 -1.30 1.68 -28.18
N GLY A 8 -0.22 1.02 -27.76
CA GLY A 8 0.53 0.07 -28.57
C GLY A 8 -0.07 -1.34 -28.56
N GLN A 9 0.24 -2.10 -29.61
CA GLN A 9 -0.04 -3.54 -29.64
C GLN A 9 1.17 -4.30 -29.08
N PRO A 10 1.00 -5.14 -28.03
CA PRO A 10 2.11 -5.83 -27.40
C PRO A 10 2.70 -6.91 -28.33
N ASP A 11 4.01 -6.94 -28.46
CA ASP A 11 4.72 -8.00 -29.17
C ASP A 11 4.58 -9.34 -28.40
N ARG A 12 4.57 -10.44 -29.15
CA ARG A 12 4.50 -11.80 -28.60
C ARG A 12 5.82 -12.26 -27.97
N SER A 13 6.93 -11.71 -28.40
CA SER A 13 8.26 -12.02 -27.87
C SER A 13 8.52 -11.18 -26.62
N TYR A 14 8.86 -11.82 -25.51
CA TYR A 14 9.14 -11.15 -24.25
C TYR A 14 10.25 -10.10 -24.35
N SER A 15 11.35 -10.40 -25.04
CA SER A 15 12.45 -9.46 -25.23
C SER A 15 12.04 -8.23 -26.03
N ARG A 16 11.26 -8.40 -27.10
CA ARG A 16 10.72 -7.30 -27.91
C ARG A 16 9.69 -6.49 -27.13
N LEU A 17 8.84 -7.15 -26.35
CA LEU A 17 7.86 -6.49 -25.50
C LEU A 17 8.52 -5.57 -24.47
N THR A 18 9.62 -6.00 -23.85
CA THR A 18 10.38 -5.20 -22.89
C THR A 18 11.02 -3.98 -23.60
N ALA A 19 11.63 -4.19 -24.76
CA ALA A 19 12.20 -3.09 -25.56
C ALA A 19 11.12 -2.09 -26.02
N GLN A 20 9.97 -2.59 -26.46
CA GLN A 20 8.82 -1.77 -26.85
C GLN A 20 8.30 -0.93 -25.68
N ALA A 21 8.13 -1.53 -24.50
CA ALA A 21 7.70 -0.83 -23.29
C ALA A 21 8.70 0.28 -22.90
N SER A 22 10.00 -0.04 -22.95
CA SER A 22 11.07 0.94 -22.68
C SER A 22 11.05 2.11 -23.64
N ALA A 23 10.90 1.85 -24.95
CA ALA A 23 10.82 2.92 -25.95
C ALA A 23 9.61 3.83 -25.78
N MET A 24 8.44 3.26 -25.44
CA MET A 24 7.22 4.04 -25.21
C MET A 24 7.32 4.91 -23.95
N LEU A 25 7.93 4.40 -22.88
CA LEU A 25 8.17 5.17 -21.65
C LEU A 25 9.14 6.34 -21.90
N ALA A 26 10.17 6.11 -22.71
CA ALA A 26 11.10 7.15 -23.10
C ALA A 26 10.42 8.24 -23.96
N ALA A 27 9.60 7.84 -24.94
CA ALA A 27 8.86 8.75 -25.79
C ALA A 27 7.92 9.65 -24.97
N GLU A 28 7.22 9.13 -23.97
CA GLU A 28 6.39 9.94 -23.06
C GLU A 28 7.18 11.06 -22.36
N ARG A 29 8.40 10.74 -21.94
CA ARG A 29 9.27 11.71 -21.30
C ARG A 29 9.83 12.73 -22.29
N ASP A 30 10.34 12.26 -23.42
CA ASP A 30 11.07 13.10 -24.38
C ASP A 30 10.13 13.99 -25.20
N GLU A 31 8.96 13.48 -25.60
CA GLU A 31 8.00 14.21 -26.42
C GLU A 31 7.00 15.03 -25.58
N ARG A 32 6.61 14.55 -24.41
CA ARG A 32 5.58 15.20 -23.57
C ARG A 32 6.13 15.89 -22.33
N GLY A 33 7.42 15.75 -22.03
CA GLY A 33 8.04 16.29 -20.82
C GLY A 33 7.48 15.74 -19.53
N LYS A 34 6.81 14.55 -19.57
CA LYS A 34 6.18 13.91 -18.40
C LYS A 34 6.92 12.64 -18.03
N THR A 35 7.29 12.51 -16.76
CA THR A 35 7.88 11.27 -16.25
C THR A 35 6.75 10.32 -15.84
N PRO A 36 6.55 9.19 -16.54
CA PRO A 36 5.60 8.17 -16.13
C PRO A 36 5.92 7.62 -14.73
N VAL A 37 4.89 7.29 -13.96
CA VAL A 37 5.04 6.64 -12.65
C VAL A 37 4.43 5.25 -12.74
N LEU A 38 5.25 4.23 -12.55
CA LEU A 38 4.82 2.84 -12.44
C LEU A 38 4.66 2.47 -10.96
N VAL A 39 3.43 2.20 -10.54
CA VAL A 39 3.12 1.72 -9.19
C VAL A 39 2.82 0.23 -9.26
N ILE A 40 3.55 -0.56 -8.50
CA ILE A 40 3.34 -2.01 -8.37
C ILE A 40 3.00 -2.30 -6.92
N ASP A 41 1.74 -2.61 -6.68
CA ASP A 41 1.27 -3.09 -5.38
C ASP A 41 1.51 -4.60 -5.26
N GLU A 42 1.56 -5.10 -4.02
CA GLU A 42 1.89 -6.49 -3.68
C GLU A 42 3.21 -6.98 -4.35
N ALA A 43 4.18 -6.07 -4.52
CA ALA A 43 5.44 -6.35 -5.20
C ALA A 43 6.28 -7.48 -4.55
N HIS A 44 5.95 -7.86 -3.31
CA HIS A 44 6.55 -9.00 -2.63
C HIS A 44 6.19 -10.36 -3.27
N LEU A 45 5.15 -10.41 -4.11
CA LEU A 45 4.75 -11.59 -4.88
C LEU A 45 5.51 -11.73 -6.20
N LEU A 46 6.28 -10.71 -6.59
CA LEU A 46 7.06 -10.75 -7.82
C LEU A 46 8.24 -11.73 -7.70
N ARG A 47 8.45 -12.49 -8.78
CA ARG A 47 9.63 -13.34 -8.93
C ARG A 47 10.86 -12.51 -9.30
N TYR A 48 12.04 -13.05 -9.11
CA TYR A 48 13.32 -12.37 -9.39
C TYR A 48 13.40 -11.86 -10.83
N GLU A 49 12.95 -12.65 -11.80
CA GLU A 49 12.97 -12.28 -13.21
C GLU A 49 12.06 -11.09 -13.52
N GLN A 50 10.96 -10.96 -12.77
CA GLN A 50 10.03 -9.83 -12.90
C GLN A 50 10.62 -8.55 -12.28
N LEU A 51 11.27 -8.67 -11.13
CA LEU A 51 12.00 -7.56 -10.50
C LEU A 51 13.17 -7.11 -11.39
N GLU A 52 13.89 -8.03 -12.01
CA GLU A 52 14.95 -7.73 -12.97
C GLU A 52 14.41 -7.03 -14.22
N THR A 53 13.23 -7.42 -14.71
CA THR A 53 12.55 -6.72 -15.79
C THR A 53 12.25 -5.25 -15.43
N ILE A 54 11.82 -4.99 -14.21
CA ILE A 54 11.61 -3.62 -13.73
C ILE A 54 12.93 -2.84 -13.74
N ARG A 55 14.03 -3.46 -13.29
CA ARG A 55 15.36 -2.86 -13.37
C ARG A 55 15.74 -2.49 -14.80
N MET A 56 15.47 -3.39 -15.76
CA MET A 56 15.75 -3.12 -17.17
C MET A 56 14.91 -1.96 -17.71
N LEU A 57 13.64 -1.85 -17.33
CA LEU A 57 12.77 -0.73 -17.73
C LEU A 57 13.24 0.62 -17.16
N THR A 58 13.86 0.62 -15.98
CA THR A 58 14.44 1.84 -15.37
C THR A 58 15.79 2.22 -15.96
N ASN A 59 16.36 1.39 -16.86
CA ASN A 59 17.69 1.59 -17.44
C ASN A 59 17.58 1.85 -18.94
N HIS A 60 17.17 3.03 -19.34
CA HIS A 60 16.94 3.31 -20.77
C HIS A 60 18.21 3.66 -21.55
N ASN A 61 19.18 4.29 -20.91
CA ASN A 61 20.48 4.63 -21.53
C ASN A 61 21.61 4.34 -20.54
N LEU A 62 22.83 4.13 -21.07
CA LEU A 62 24.05 3.96 -20.27
C LEU A 62 24.32 5.14 -19.31
N ASN A 63 23.60 6.25 -19.48
CA ASN A 63 23.61 7.41 -18.59
C ASN A 63 22.48 7.28 -17.57
N ALA A 64 22.72 7.67 -16.34
CA ALA A 64 21.94 7.53 -15.10
C ALA A 64 20.47 7.98 -15.10
N ASP A 65 19.90 8.32 -16.24
CA ASP A 65 18.54 8.84 -16.38
C ASP A 65 17.52 7.71 -16.52
N SER A 66 16.54 7.67 -15.61
CA SER A 66 15.42 6.72 -15.69
C SER A 66 14.26 7.32 -16.48
N PRO A 67 13.71 6.63 -17.48
CA PRO A 67 12.56 7.13 -18.24
C PRO A 67 11.26 7.11 -17.44
N LEU A 68 11.26 6.47 -16.26
CA LEU A 68 10.10 6.35 -15.37
C LEU A 68 10.52 6.40 -13.91
N ALA A 69 9.61 6.83 -13.05
CA ALA A 69 9.67 6.57 -11.62
C ALA A 69 8.95 5.26 -11.32
N CYS A 70 9.55 4.39 -10.50
CA CYS A 70 8.94 3.12 -10.10
C CYS A 70 8.75 3.07 -8.59
N LEU A 71 7.52 2.78 -8.16
CA LEU A 71 7.14 2.59 -6.76
C LEU A 71 6.74 1.14 -6.54
N LEU A 72 7.52 0.43 -5.73
CA LEU A 72 7.21 -0.93 -5.31
C LEU A 72 6.61 -0.89 -3.90
N ILE A 73 5.37 -1.33 -3.78
CA ILE A 73 4.64 -1.44 -2.51
C ILE A 73 4.48 -2.91 -2.19
N GLY A 74 4.71 -3.29 -0.94
CA GLY A 74 4.57 -4.69 -0.55
C GLY A 74 4.85 -4.93 0.93
N GLN A 75 4.68 -6.16 1.34
CA GLN A 75 4.94 -6.60 2.71
C GLN A 75 6.44 -6.53 3.06
N PRO A 76 6.82 -6.58 4.34
CA PRO A 76 8.23 -6.53 4.78
C PRO A 76 9.13 -7.59 4.15
N THR A 77 8.56 -8.68 3.63
CA THR A 77 9.27 -9.70 2.85
C THR A 77 9.93 -9.14 1.59
N LEU A 78 9.31 -8.15 0.92
CA LEU A 78 9.90 -7.46 -0.23
C LEU A 78 11.27 -6.87 0.14
N ARG A 79 11.38 -6.23 1.29
CA ARG A 79 12.65 -5.64 1.75
C ARG A 79 13.75 -6.70 1.94
N ARG A 80 13.39 -7.91 2.37
CA ARG A 80 14.34 -9.03 2.50
C ARG A 80 14.73 -9.57 1.12
N THR A 81 13.76 -9.73 0.23
CA THR A 81 13.99 -10.17 -1.15
C THR A 81 14.93 -9.21 -1.89
N MET A 82 14.72 -7.90 -1.77
CA MET A 82 15.55 -6.86 -2.41
C MET A 82 17.03 -6.91 -1.98
N LYS A 83 17.34 -7.44 -0.79
CA LYS A 83 18.73 -7.58 -0.29
C LYS A 83 19.46 -8.80 -0.80
N LEU A 84 18.82 -9.67 -1.57
CA LEU A 84 19.47 -10.85 -2.13
C LEU A 84 20.51 -10.44 -3.18
N ALA A 85 21.64 -11.12 -3.19
CA ALA A 85 22.75 -10.82 -4.10
C ALA A 85 22.34 -10.79 -5.58
N VAL A 86 21.37 -11.64 -5.98
CA VAL A 86 20.83 -11.67 -7.34
C VAL A 86 20.12 -10.37 -7.74
N LEU A 87 19.65 -9.58 -6.77
CA LEU A 87 18.97 -8.30 -6.99
C LEU A 87 19.83 -7.07 -6.62
N ALA A 88 21.11 -7.25 -6.35
CA ALA A 88 22.02 -6.17 -5.92
C ALA A 88 21.97 -4.96 -6.87
N ALA A 89 21.88 -5.18 -8.18
CA ALA A 89 21.79 -4.11 -9.17
C ALA A 89 20.47 -3.32 -9.09
N LEU A 90 19.36 -3.97 -8.75
CA LEU A 90 18.08 -3.31 -8.50
C LEU A 90 18.12 -2.56 -7.16
N GLU A 91 18.70 -3.17 -6.15
CA GLU A 91 18.87 -2.56 -4.82
C GLU A 91 19.67 -1.25 -4.88
N GLN A 92 20.77 -1.23 -5.62
CA GLN A 92 21.61 -0.04 -5.81
C GLN A 92 20.86 1.11 -6.50
N ARG A 93 19.85 0.81 -7.32
CA ARG A 93 18.99 1.80 -7.99
C ARG A 93 17.84 2.29 -7.13
N THR A 94 17.61 1.70 -5.98
CA THR A 94 16.52 2.10 -5.08
C THR A 94 16.91 3.36 -4.33
N ALA A 95 16.39 4.51 -4.76
CA ALA A 95 16.71 5.82 -4.19
C ALA A 95 16.12 6.00 -2.79
N LEU A 96 14.93 5.48 -2.53
CA LEU A 96 14.23 5.64 -1.26
C LEU A 96 13.65 4.32 -0.78
N ARG A 97 13.79 4.06 0.52
CA ARG A 97 13.16 2.93 1.21
C ARG A 97 12.41 3.46 2.40
N TYR A 98 11.12 3.20 2.44
CA TYR A 98 10.28 3.60 3.55
C TYR A 98 9.54 2.39 4.13
N ALA A 99 9.50 2.29 5.44
CA ALA A 99 8.67 1.33 6.15
C ALA A 99 7.53 2.10 6.81
N MET A 100 6.29 1.84 6.42
CA MET A 100 5.13 2.45 7.06
C MET A 100 4.95 1.86 8.46
N PRO A 101 5.10 2.64 9.53
CA PRO A 101 4.80 2.16 10.87
C PRO A 101 3.28 2.02 11.05
N PRO A 102 2.82 1.18 11.98
CA PRO A 102 1.44 1.22 12.42
C PRO A 102 1.13 2.57 13.09
N MET A 103 -0.15 2.90 13.16
CA MET A 103 -0.61 4.12 13.85
C MET A 103 -0.33 4.05 15.34
N THR A 104 0.02 5.17 15.93
CA THR A 104 0.04 5.38 17.38
C THR A 104 -1.39 5.40 17.95
N SER A 105 -1.55 5.34 19.28
CA SER A 105 -2.87 5.43 19.92
C SER A 105 -3.61 6.72 19.57
N GLN A 106 -2.91 7.85 19.56
CA GLN A 106 -3.48 9.14 19.19
C GLN A 106 -3.90 9.17 17.70
N GLU A 107 -3.09 8.63 16.81
CA GLU A 107 -3.43 8.53 15.40
C GLU A 107 -4.61 7.59 15.17
N THR A 108 -4.71 6.48 15.92
CA THR A 108 -5.86 5.57 15.85
C THR A 108 -7.15 6.27 16.25
N SER A 109 -7.15 7.03 17.34
CA SER A 109 -8.33 7.81 17.78
C SER A 109 -8.71 8.87 16.76
N SER A 110 -7.72 9.58 16.21
CA SER A 110 -7.93 10.56 15.14
C SER A 110 -8.47 9.93 13.87
N TYR A 111 -7.97 8.74 13.52
CA TYR A 111 -8.40 7.97 12.37
C TYR A 111 -9.88 7.56 12.49
N ILE A 112 -10.29 6.99 13.64
CA ILE A 112 -11.68 6.61 13.90
C ILE A 112 -12.59 7.87 13.78
N SER A 113 -12.22 8.96 14.45
CA SER A 113 -12.96 10.23 14.42
C SER A 113 -13.07 10.81 13.01
N HIS A 114 -12.00 10.71 12.20
CA HIS A 114 -12.00 11.17 10.82
C HIS A 114 -13.00 10.36 9.96
N HIS A 115 -13.00 9.03 10.08
CA HIS A 115 -13.92 8.18 9.33
C HIS A 115 -15.38 8.39 9.74
N LEU A 116 -15.66 8.65 11.03
CA LEU A 116 -17.00 9.03 11.48
C LEU A 116 -17.47 10.33 10.85
N LYS A 117 -16.58 11.35 10.79
CA LYS A 117 -16.89 12.63 10.13
C LYS A 117 -17.18 12.44 8.63
N LEU A 118 -16.41 11.62 7.92
CA LEU A 118 -16.68 11.28 6.52
C LEU A 118 -18.03 10.58 6.34
N ALA A 119 -18.46 9.80 7.34
CA ALA A 119 -19.78 9.16 7.36
C ALA A 119 -20.91 10.10 7.80
N GLY A 120 -20.63 11.40 8.00
CA GLY A 120 -21.62 12.40 8.41
C GLY A 120 -21.88 12.52 9.92
N ARG A 121 -21.04 11.88 10.77
CA ARG A 121 -21.13 11.96 12.24
C ARG A 121 -20.00 12.82 12.80
N SER A 122 -20.35 13.91 13.47
CA SER A 122 -19.38 14.82 14.11
C SER A 122 -19.32 14.67 15.64
N ASP A 123 -20.28 13.99 16.22
CA ASP A 123 -20.34 13.67 17.65
C ASP A 123 -19.39 12.50 18.00
N PRO A 124 -18.81 12.48 19.21
CA PRO A 124 -17.99 11.37 19.67
C PRO A 124 -18.85 10.11 19.83
N LEU A 125 -18.59 9.10 19.01
CA LEU A 125 -19.33 7.83 19.03
C LEU A 125 -18.57 6.72 19.77
N PHE A 126 -17.26 6.88 19.98
CA PHE A 126 -16.42 5.97 20.74
C PHE A 126 -15.91 6.64 22.00
N SER A 127 -15.94 5.93 23.13
CA SER A 127 -15.25 6.36 24.33
C SER A 127 -13.73 6.23 24.17
N ASP A 128 -12.96 6.97 24.97
CA ASP A 128 -11.49 6.89 24.95
C ASP A 128 -10.99 5.48 25.32
N ASP A 129 -11.67 4.80 26.24
CA ASP A 129 -11.34 3.43 26.64
C ASP A 129 -11.60 2.45 25.50
N ALA A 130 -12.71 2.60 24.77
CA ALA A 130 -13.00 1.78 23.58
C ALA A 130 -11.96 2.01 22.48
N ALA A 131 -11.60 3.25 22.19
CA ALA A 131 -10.57 3.58 21.20
C ALA A 131 -9.19 3.02 21.60
N THR A 132 -8.86 3.08 22.89
CA THR A 132 -7.60 2.51 23.43
C THR A 132 -7.58 0.98 23.31
N LEU A 133 -8.67 0.31 23.60
CA LEU A 133 -8.78 -1.15 23.47
C LEU A 133 -8.68 -1.57 22.01
N ILE A 134 -9.36 -0.87 21.09
CA ILE A 134 -9.26 -1.09 19.64
C ILE A 134 -7.81 -0.90 19.19
N HIS A 135 -7.14 0.18 19.61
CA HIS A 135 -5.73 0.40 19.27
C HIS A 135 -4.84 -0.73 19.73
N THR A 136 -4.95 -1.12 20.99
CA THR A 136 -4.11 -2.15 21.61
C THR A 136 -4.27 -3.49 20.89
N THR A 137 -5.50 -3.87 20.57
CA THR A 137 -5.81 -5.15 19.88
C THR A 137 -5.40 -5.10 18.40
N SER A 138 -5.68 -4.01 17.70
CA SER A 138 -5.33 -3.81 16.30
C SER A 138 -3.84 -3.58 16.07
N ARG A 139 -3.09 -3.24 17.13
CA ARG A 139 -1.70 -2.78 17.07
C ARG A 139 -1.52 -1.57 16.13
N GLY A 140 -2.56 -0.76 15.94
CA GLY A 140 -2.57 0.40 15.07
C GLY A 140 -2.60 0.10 13.56
N TYR A 141 -2.88 -1.13 13.15
CA TYR A 141 -3.04 -1.46 11.73
C TYR A 141 -4.41 -1.02 11.22
N PRO A 142 -4.50 -0.15 10.18
CA PRO A 142 -5.77 0.46 9.75
C PRO A 142 -6.89 -0.54 9.45
N ARG A 143 -6.58 -1.64 8.76
CA ARG A 143 -7.57 -2.68 8.44
C ARG A 143 -8.13 -3.33 9.71
N ALA A 144 -7.26 -3.64 10.68
CA ALA A 144 -7.69 -4.21 11.95
C ALA A 144 -8.49 -3.21 12.80
N VAL A 145 -8.09 -1.92 12.79
CA VAL A 145 -8.86 -0.84 13.41
C VAL A 145 -10.26 -0.75 12.83
N ASN A 146 -10.39 -0.76 11.49
CA ASN A 146 -11.69 -0.72 10.82
C ASN A 146 -12.58 -1.91 11.21
N ASN A 147 -12.04 -3.12 11.16
CA ASN A 147 -12.79 -4.33 11.51
C ASN A 147 -13.28 -4.30 12.95
N LEU A 148 -12.39 -4.00 13.90
CA LEU A 148 -12.76 -3.91 15.32
C LEU A 148 -13.73 -2.78 15.59
N SER A 149 -13.56 -1.62 14.96
CA SER A 149 -14.49 -0.48 15.11
C SER A 149 -15.87 -0.81 14.58
N LEU A 150 -15.96 -1.50 13.42
CA LEU A 150 -17.24 -1.92 12.85
C LEU A 150 -17.95 -2.93 13.77
N GLN A 151 -17.24 -3.94 14.26
CA GLN A 151 -17.80 -4.94 15.18
C GLN A 151 -18.24 -4.30 16.52
N ALA A 152 -17.47 -3.35 17.04
CA ALA A 152 -17.83 -2.63 18.25
C ALA A 152 -19.09 -1.77 18.07
N LEU A 153 -19.28 -1.17 16.88
CA LEU A 153 -20.51 -0.46 16.53
C LEU A 153 -21.71 -1.42 16.48
N VAL A 154 -21.54 -2.60 15.88
CA VAL A 154 -22.58 -3.64 15.84
C VAL A 154 -22.94 -4.09 17.25
N ALA A 155 -21.97 -4.35 18.11
CA ALA A 155 -22.18 -4.75 19.50
C ALA A 155 -22.91 -3.68 20.33
N ALA A 156 -22.52 -2.40 20.17
CA ALA A 156 -23.20 -1.29 20.82
C ALA A 156 -24.66 -1.16 20.34
N PHE A 157 -24.88 -1.26 19.03
CA PHE A 157 -26.24 -1.22 18.46
C PHE A 157 -27.10 -2.36 18.97
N ALA A 158 -26.60 -3.58 19.00
CA ALA A 158 -27.32 -4.77 19.48
C ALA A 158 -27.73 -4.65 20.95
N THR A 159 -26.98 -3.87 21.75
CA THR A 159 -27.29 -3.60 23.18
C THR A 159 -28.05 -2.28 23.40
N GLY A 160 -28.50 -1.61 22.33
CA GLY A 160 -29.28 -0.36 22.38
C GLY A 160 -28.47 0.85 22.90
N LYS A 161 -27.14 0.82 22.81
CA LYS A 161 -26.27 1.91 23.25
C LYS A 161 -26.04 2.93 22.15
N ASN A 162 -26.03 4.19 22.50
CA ASN A 162 -25.70 5.31 21.60
C ASN A 162 -24.21 5.64 21.53
N LEU A 163 -23.41 5.01 22.39
CA LEU A 163 -21.96 5.19 22.50
C LEU A 163 -21.29 3.81 22.49
N VAL A 164 -20.22 3.68 21.75
CA VAL A 164 -19.35 2.50 21.80
C VAL A 164 -18.45 2.64 23.02
N ASP A 165 -18.78 1.94 24.07
CA ASP A 165 -18.01 1.86 25.31
C ASP A 165 -16.98 0.71 25.27
N GLU A 166 -16.18 0.59 26.32
CA GLU A 166 -15.20 -0.50 26.45
C GLU A 166 -15.84 -1.88 26.36
N ALA A 167 -17.07 -2.05 26.89
CA ALA A 167 -17.76 -3.35 26.84
C ALA A 167 -18.11 -3.77 25.41
N ALA A 168 -18.58 -2.83 24.57
CA ALA A 168 -18.85 -3.08 23.18
C ALA A 168 -17.55 -3.38 22.38
N ALA A 169 -16.47 -2.64 22.68
CA ALA A 169 -15.16 -2.92 22.08
C ALA A 169 -14.61 -4.28 22.51
N ARG A 170 -14.81 -4.69 23.75
CA ARG A 170 -14.41 -6.01 24.27
C ARG A 170 -15.18 -7.16 23.60
N ALA A 171 -16.47 -6.98 23.36
CA ALA A 171 -17.29 -7.93 22.61
C ALA A 171 -16.74 -8.11 21.18
N ALA A 172 -16.41 -6.99 20.50
CA ALA A 172 -15.80 -7.03 19.18
C ALA A 172 -14.45 -7.77 19.15
N VAL A 173 -13.62 -7.60 20.18
CA VAL A 173 -12.34 -8.31 20.30
C VAL A 173 -12.55 -9.81 20.42
N SER A 174 -13.53 -10.27 21.19
CA SER A 174 -13.83 -11.69 21.35
C SER A 174 -14.25 -12.34 20.03
N GLU A 175 -15.03 -11.65 19.19
CA GLU A 175 -15.47 -12.18 17.88
C GLU A 175 -14.37 -12.23 16.82
N VAL A 176 -13.34 -11.40 16.92
CA VAL A 176 -12.28 -11.30 15.90
C VAL A 176 -11.09 -12.22 16.24
N VAL A 177 -10.91 -12.61 17.50
CA VAL A 177 -9.77 -13.44 17.96
C VAL A 177 -10.09 -14.94 17.93
N ASP A 178 -11.37 -15.33 17.90
CA ASP A 178 -11.83 -16.69 17.66
C ASP A 178 -11.88 -17.01 16.15
#